data_685d01a2ee2307781237988271fe378e
#
_entry.id   685d01a2ee2307781237988271fe378e
#
_cell.length_a   1.000
_cell.length_b   1.000
_cell.length_c   1.000
_cell.angle_alpha   90.00
_cell.angle_beta   90.00
_cell.angle_gamma   90.00
#
_symmetry.space_group_name_H-M   'P 1'
#
loop_
_entity.id
_entity.type
_entity.pdbx_description
1 polymer ?
#
loop_
_entity_poly.entity_id
_entity_poly.type
_entity_poly.pdbx_seq_one_letter_code
_entity_poly.pdbx_strand_id
1 'polypeptide(L)'
;MVRSAVDRAFLPAKNLFEEVGDMMILTAKTLVSAVKPPYPYGGEFIGQFLFALQLCWFPMMISTIAFGFGAPGLQAANFLSLFGALDRLGGFFVLASIREFAPFVTAVVVAGVAGTAITADLGARKIREELDALQVLGVDPIKNLVVPRFLSLMILTGLMDIYALIFGISGGIGAELLYNQPLGGFFATLFNNASVTDLWGSVLKTTLFGAIIAIVCSYKGMTTSGGAAGVGRAVNEAVVISFMGVFAFNYVFTQTLLATHPDLQTIR
;
A
#
# COMPACT_ATOMS: atom_id res chain seq x y z
N MET A 1 -24.12 -9.87 37.33
CA MET A 1 -23.34 -10.88 36.55
C MET A 1 -23.56 -10.80 35.04
N VAL A 2 -24.79 -10.61 34.54
CA VAL A 2 -25.09 -10.54 33.09
C VAL A 2 -24.47 -9.30 32.42
N ARG A 3 -24.54 -8.11 33.04
CA ARG A 3 -23.90 -6.88 32.53
C ARG A 3 -22.38 -7.03 32.32
N SER A 4 -21.68 -7.69 33.25
CA SER A 4 -20.22 -7.89 33.13
C SER A 4 -19.80 -8.88 32.04
N ALA A 5 -20.67 -9.78 31.61
CA ALA A 5 -20.42 -10.71 30.51
C ALA A 5 -20.68 -10.04 29.16
N VAL A 6 -21.72 -9.24 29.06
CA VAL A 6 -22.03 -8.41 27.87
C VAL A 6 -20.92 -7.37 27.67
N ASP A 7 -20.52 -6.65 28.71
CA ASP A 7 -19.44 -5.68 28.63
C ASP A 7 -18.12 -6.35 28.16
N ARG A 8 -17.78 -7.54 28.64
CA ARG A 8 -16.60 -8.30 28.20
C ARG A 8 -16.69 -8.76 26.75
N ALA A 9 -17.86 -9.10 26.26
CA ALA A 9 -18.05 -9.49 24.86
C ALA A 9 -17.95 -8.29 23.90
N PHE A 10 -18.33 -7.08 24.34
CA PHE A 10 -18.24 -5.85 23.53
C PHE A 10 -16.92 -5.09 23.67
N LEU A 11 -16.08 -5.41 24.67
CA LEU A 11 -14.78 -4.78 24.88
C LEU A 11 -13.86 -4.80 23.64
N PRO A 12 -13.68 -5.94 22.92
CA PRO A 12 -12.80 -5.95 21.74
C PRO A 12 -13.34 -5.09 20.61
N ALA A 13 -14.65 -5.01 20.41
CA ALA A 13 -15.25 -4.14 19.40
C ALA A 13 -15.09 -2.66 19.78
N LYS A 14 -15.31 -2.31 21.04
CA LYS A 14 -15.13 -0.94 21.55
C LYS A 14 -13.68 -0.47 21.36
N ASN A 15 -12.71 -1.29 21.76
CA ASN A 15 -11.29 -0.98 21.60
C ASN A 15 -10.92 -0.77 20.13
N LEU A 16 -11.47 -1.57 19.22
CA LEU A 16 -11.26 -1.41 17.78
C LEU A 16 -11.82 -0.08 17.27
N PHE A 17 -13.02 0.31 17.68
CA PHE A 17 -13.59 1.61 17.29
C PHE A 17 -12.82 2.81 17.88
N GLU A 18 -12.34 2.70 19.11
CA GLU A 18 -11.49 3.71 19.72
C GLU A 18 -10.16 3.84 18.94
N GLU A 19 -9.53 2.73 18.61
CA GLU A 19 -8.28 2.71 17.85
C GLU A 19 -8.44 3.30 16.44
N VAL A 20 -9.51 2.95 15.73
CA VAL A 20 -9.82 3.54 14.42
C VAL A 20 -10.10 5.05 14.56
N GLY A 21 -10.82 5.46 15.60
CA GLY A 21 -11.08 6.87 15.89
C GLY A 21 -9.78 7.66 16.12
N ASP A 22 -8.85 7.11 16.90
CA ASP A 22 -7.56 7.73 17.17
C ASP A 22 -6.70 7.84 15.91
N MET A 23 -6.72 6.82 15.03
CA MET A 23 -6.05 6.87 13.72
C MET A 23 -6.66 7.94 12.81
N MET A 24 -7.98 8.13 12.84
CA MET A 24 -8.64 9.21 12.09
C MET A 24 -8.26 10.60 12.63
N ILE A 25 -8.17 10.75 13.95
CA ILE A 25 -7.70 11.98 14.60
C ILE A 25 -6.24 12.26 14.20
N LEU A 26 -5.39 11.24 14.22
CA LEU A 26 -4.00 11.36 13.76
C LEU A 26 -3.93 11.77 12.28
N THR A 27 -4.76 11.18 11.44
CA THR A 27 -4.85 11.53 10.00
C THR A 27 -5.21 13.00 9.84
N ALA A 28 -6.25 13.48 10.53
CA ALA A 28 -6.66 14.88 10.46
C ALA A 28 -5.54 15.83 10.94
N LYS A 29 -4.89 15.52 12.06
CA LYS A 29 -3.76 16.30 12.59
C LYS A 29 -2.58 16.31 11.61
N THR A 30 -2.26 15.17 11.00
CA THR A 30 -1.18 15.03 10.02
C THR A 30 -1.46 15.87 8.78
N LEU A 31 -2.67 15.80 8.22
CA LEU A 31 -3.08 16.58 7.05
C LEU A 31 -3.04 18.09 7.33
N VAL A 32 -3.59 18.52 8.48
CA VAL A 32 -3.54 19.93 8.89
C VAL A 32 -2.10 20.39 9.09
N SER A 33 -1.24 19.58 9.72
CA SER A 33 0.17 19.91 9.96
C SER A 33 1.00 19.91 8.68
N ALA A 34 0.64 19.09 7.69
CA ALA A 34 1.29 19.06 6.39
C ALA A 34 1.05 20.35 5.57
N VAL A 35 -0.11 20.98 5.72
CA VAL A 35 -0.48 22.19 4.99
C VAL A 35 -0.06 23.47 5.71
N LYS A 36 0.07 23.42 7.06
CA LYS A 36 0.38 24.61 7.89
C LYS A 36 1.88 24.94 7.90
N PRO A 37 2.30 26.16 7.50
CA PRO A 37 3.68 26.60 7.68
C PRO A 37 4.04 26.78 9.18
N PRO A 38 5.34 26.79 9.57
CA PRO A 38 6.52 26.55 8.75
C PRO A 38 6.69 25.08 8.38
N TYR A 39 7.51 24.78 7.36
CA TYR A 39 7.80 23.41 6.87
C TYR A 39 9.21 22.95 7.28
N PRO A 40 9.45 22.61 8.55
CA PRO A 40 10.79 22.28 9.07
C PRO A 40 11.28 20.88 8.64
N TYR A 41 10.42 20.08 8.04
CA TYR A 41 10.63 18.65 7.81
C TYR A 41 11.19 18.27 6.42
N GLY A 42 11.65 19.24 5.61
CA GLY A 42 12.12 18.98 4.24
C GLY A 42 13.29 18.00 4.17
N GLY A 43 14.27 18.14 5.06
CA GLY A 43 15.40 17.21 5.15
C GLY A 43 14.98 15.81 5.59
N GLU A 44 14.11 15.72 6.59
CA GLU A 44 13.57 14.44 7.09
C GLU A 44 12.72 13.75 6.01
N PHE A 45 11.93 14.51 5.24
CA PHE A 45 11.14 13.99 4.12
C PHE A 45 12.03 13.30 3.09
N ILE A 46 13.10 13.96 2.63
CA ILE A 46 14.03 13.40 1.64
C ILE A 46 14.70 12.16 2.22
N GLY A 47 15.15 12.21 3.48
CA GLY A 47 15.77 11.09 4.17
C GLY A 47 14.84 9.88 4.23
N GLN A 48 13.60 10.07 4.65
CA GLN A 48 12.58 9.02 4.75
C GLN A 48 12.18 8.46 3.37
N PHE A 49 12.07 9.33 2.36
CA PHE A 49 11.77 8.92 1.00
C PHE A 49 12.88 8.01 0.42
N LEU A 50 14.14 8.44 0.52
CA LEU A 50 15.28 7.66 0.02
C LEU A 50 15.47 6.35 0.82
N PHE A 51 15.27 6.39 2.13
CA PHE A 51 15.33 5.21 2.98
C PHE A 51 14.29 4.18 2.56
N ALA A 52 13.02 4.57 2.41
CA ALA A 52 11.96 3.67 1.99
C ALA A 52 12.15 3.17 0.55
N LEU A 53 12.65 4.03 -0.35
CA LEU A 53 13.00 3.65 -1.72
C LEU A 53 14.06 2.54 -1.74
N GLN A 54 15.15 2.72 -0.99
CA GLN A 54 16.26 1.75 -0.91
C GLN A 54 15.81 0.41 -0.32
N LEU A 55 14.88 0.42 0.63
CA LEU A 55 14.34 -0.81 1.19
C LEU A 55 13.40 -1.56 0.23
N CYS A 56 12.57 -0.82 -0.51
CA CYS A 56 11.46 -1.41 -1.27
C CYS A 56 11.82 -1.80 -2.71
N TRP A 57 12.80 -1.15 -3.37
CA TRP A 57 13.01 -1.32 -4.82
C TRP A 57 13.29 -2.77 -5.24
N PHE A 58 14.15 -3.48 -4.51
CA PHE A 58 14.55 -4.85 -4.86
C PHE A 58 13.46 -5.89 -4.52
N PRO A 59 12.90 -5.90 -3.28
CA PRO A 59 11.74 -6.75 -2.97
C PRO A 59 10.55 -6.52 -3.92
N MET A 60 10.31 -5.27 -4.31
CA MET A 60 9.25 -4.92 -5.25
C MET A 60 9.48 -5.55 -6.62
N MET A 61 10.68 -5.41 -7.18
CA MET A 61 11.03 -5.98 -8.47
C MET A 61 10.79 -7.50 -8.50
N ILE A 62 11.32 -8.21 -7.53
CA ILE A 62 11.18 -9.68 -7.48
C ILE A 62 9.71 -10.08 -7.28
N SER A 63 9.02 -9.43 -6.35
CA SER A 63 7.62 -9.77 -6.05
C SER A 63 6.72 -9.54 -7.24
N THR A 64 6.89 -8.43 -7.96
CA THR A 64 6.04 -8.09 -9.10
C THR A 64 6.32 -8.94 -10.33
N ILE A 65 7.59 -9.29 -10.62
CA ILE A 65 7.93 -10.25 -11.67
C ILE A 65 7.34 -11.63 -11.35
N ALA A 66 7.57 -12.13 -10.13
CA ALA A 66 7.08 -13.44 -9.72
C ALA A 66 5.55 -13.51 -9.73
N PHE A 67 4.88 -12.47 -9.24
CA PHE A 67 3.43 -12.39 -9.25
C PHE A 67 2.88 -12.26 -10.66
N GLY A 68 3.46 -11.38 -11.49
CA GLY A 68 3.08 -11.17 -12.88
C GLY A 68 3.26 -12.42 -13.74
N PHE A 69 4.35 -13.17 -13.51
CA PHE A 69 4.58 -14.46 -14.17
C PHE A 69 3.60 -15.54 -13.70
N GLY A 70 3.36 -15.65 -12.38
CA GLY A 70 2.56 -16.72 -11.78
C GLY A 70 1.07 -16.58 -12.03
N ALA A 71 0.42 -15.59 -11.38
CA ALA A 71 -1.03 -15.50 -11.36
C ALA A 71 -1.63 -14.98 -12.68
N PRO A 72 -1.38 -13.74 -13.13
CA PRO A 72 -1.93 -13.25 -14.38
C PRO A 72 -1.19 -13.80 -15.62
N GLY A 73 0.05 -14.29 -15.47
CA GLY A 73 0.81 -14.91 -16.56
C GLY A 73 0.42 -16.37 -16.77
N LEU A 74 1.05 -17.29 -16.02
CA LEU A 74 0.89 -18.73 -16.26
C LEU A 74 -0.53 -19.23 -16.07
N GLN A 75 -1.22 -18.81 -15.01
CA GLN A 75 -2.58 -19.32 -14.75
C GLN A 75 -3.57 -18.81 -15.77
N ALA A 76 -3.50 -17.53 -16.17
CA ALA A 76 -4.35 -17.01 -17.22
C ALA A 76 -4.00 -17.61 -18.59
N ALA A 77 -2.71 -17.80 -18.91
CA ALA A 77 -2.29 -18.45 -20.15
C ALA A 77 -2.81 -19.89 -20.22
N ASN A 78 -2.73 -20.67 -19.13
CA ASN A 78 -3.32 -22.01 -19.06
C ASN A 78 -4.81 -21.99 -19.34
N PHE A 79 -5.55 -21.04 -18.74
CA PHE A 79 -6.98 -20.91 -18.96
C PHE A 79 -7.31 -20.52 -20.42
N LEU A 80 -6.62 -19.51 -20.95
CA LEU A 80 -6.84 -19.03 -22.31
C LEU A 80 -6.43 -20.06 -23.38
N SER A 81 -5.44 -20.92 -23.08
CA SER A 81 -5.02 -21.99 -23.99
C SER A 81 -6.12 -23.01 -24.26
N LEU A 82 -7.01 -23.26 -23.27
CA LEU A 82 -8.17 -24.16 -23.42
C LEU A 82 -9.15 -23.66 -24.49
N PHE A 83 -9.18 -22.35 -24.75
CA PHE A 83 -10.04 -21.72 -25.74
C PHE A 83 -9.30 -21.32 -27.03
N GLY A 84 -8.01 -21.61 -27.13
CA GLY A 84 -7.20 -21.16 -28.26
C GLY A 84 -7.04 -19.65 -28.37
N ALA A 85 -7.15 -18.93 -27.25
CA ALA A 85 -7.21 -17.46 -27.17
C ALA A 85 -6.00 -16.86 -26.40
N LEU A 86 -4.82 -17.46 -26.53
CA LEU A 86 -3.61 -17.00 -25.86
C LEU A 86 -3.21 -15.57 -26.24
N ASP A 87 -3.52 -15.14 -27.47
CA ASP A 87 -3.34 -13.76 -27.95
C ASP A 87 -4.09 -12.71 -27.11
N ARG A 88 -5.09 -13.13 -26.33
CA ARG A 88 -5.86 -12.27 -25.42
C ARG A 88 -5.20 -12.06 -24.03
N LEU A 89 -4.06 -12.69 -23.76
CA LEU A 89 -3.38 -12.61 -22.46
C LEU A 89 -3.03 -11.17 -22.07
N GLY A 90 -2.61 -10.34 -23.05
CA GLY A 90 -2.32 -8.92 -22.80
C GLY A 90 -3.53 -8.12 -22.30
N GLY A 91 -4.72 -8.36 -22.87
CA GLY A 91 -5.96 -7.75 -22.39
C GLY A 91 -6.34 -8.19 -20.98
N PHE A 92 -6.15 -9.46 -20.65
CA PHE A 92 -6.32 -9.97 -19.28
C PHE A 92 -5.35 -9.30 -18.30
N PHE A 93 -4.11 -9.01 -18.73
CA PHE A 93 -3.13 -8.28 -17.92
C PHE A 93 -3.58 -6.88 -17.54
N VAL A 94 -4.32 -6.18 -18.39
CA VAL A 94 -4.91 -4.88 -18.05
C VAL A 94 -5.84 -5.01 -16.85
N LEU A 95 -6.76 -5.96 -16.92
CA LEU A 95 -7.76 -6.17 -15.86
C LEU A 95 -7.12 -6.65 -14.56
N ALA A 96 -6.29 -7.68 -14.65
CA ALA A 96 -5.73 -8.33 -13.48
C ALA A 96 -4.56 -7.54 -12.91
N SER A 97 -3.59 -7.11 -13.75
CA SER A 97 -2.36 -6.53 -13.27
C SER A 97 -2.48 -5.03 -13.02
N ILE A 98 -2.94 -4.25 -14.00
CA ILE A 98 -2.97 -2.78 -13.86
C ILE A 98 -3.99 -2.36 -12.80
N ARG A 99 -5.18 -2.96 -12.80
CA ARG A 99 -6.26 -2.53 -11.90
C ARG A 99 -6.13 -3.07 -10.49
N GLU A 100 -5.59 -4.29 -10.31
CA GLU A 100 -5.63 -4.95 -9.01
C GLU A 100 -4.27 -5.41 -8.50
N PHE A 101 -3.53 -6.25 -9.25
CA PHE A 101 -2.34 -6.89 -8.69
C PHE A 101 -1.17 -5.94 -8.45
N ALA A 102 -0.88 -5.03 -9.38
CA ALA A 102 0.23 -4.10 -9.20
C ALA A 102 0.00 -3.17 -8.00
N PRO A 103 -1.16 -2.48 -7.86
CA PRO A 103 -1.47 -1.72 -6.67
C PRO A 103 -1.40 -2.53 -5.38
N PHE A 104 -1.95 -3.75 -5.42
CA PHE A 104 -2.01 -4.61 -4.25
C PHE A 104 -0.63 -5.11 -3.81
N VAL A 105 0.17 -5.64 -4.73
CA VAL A 105 1.54 -6.10 -4.43
C VAL A 105 2.39 -4.94 -3.92
N THR A 106 2.23 -3.76 -4.52
CA THR A 106 2.91 -2.54 -4.08
C THR A 106 2.56 -2.20 -2.63
N ALA A 107 1.28 -2.21 -2.27
CA ALA A 107 0.85 -1.94 -0.89
C ALA A 107 1.40 -2.98 0.09
N VAL A 108 1.36 -4.28 -0.26
CA VAL A 108 1.86 -5.37 0.58
C VAL A 108 3.37 -5.23 0.83
N VAL A 109 4.15 -4.97 -0.22
CA VAL A 109 5.61 -4.79 -0.08
C VAL A 109 5.93 -3.54 0.73
N VAL A 110 5.28 -2.41 0.45
CA VAL A 110 5.53 -1.17 1.20
C VAL A 110 5.13 -1.30 2.66
N ALA A 111 3.99 -1.92 2.97
CA ALA A 111 3.56 -2.14 4.36
C ALA A 111 4.51 -3.10 5.09
N GLY A 112 4.90 -4.20 4.44
CA GLY A 112 5.75 -5.23 5.03
C GLY A 112 7.22 -4.82 5.18
N VAL A 113 7.72 -3.88 4.38
CA VAL A 113 9.13 -3.47 4.37
C VAL A 113 9.30 -2.07 4.98
N ALA A 114 8.79 -1.03 4.32
CA ALA A 114 8.94 0.33 4.82
C ALA A 114 8.04 0.63 6.03
N GLY A 115 6.81 0.12 6.04
CA GLY A 115 5.87 0.30 7.15
C GLY A 115 6.39 -0.31 8.46
N THR A 116 6.91 -1.53 8.40
CA THR A 116 7.51 -2.20 9.56
C THR A 116 8.71 -1.43 10.10
N ALA A 117 9.58 -0.92 9.22
CA ALA A 117 10.74 -0.12 9.62
C ALA A 117 10.32 1.19 10.30
N ILE A 118 9.30 1.88 9.79
CA ILE A 118 8.74 3.10 10.39
C ILE A 118 8.14 2.81 11.77
N THR A 119 7.35 1.75 11.90
CA THR A 119 6.74 1.35 13.18
C THR A 119 7.82 1.02 14.22
N ALA A 120 8.86 0.29 13.81
CA ALA A 120 9.96 -0.08 14.69
C ALA A 120 10.77 1.16 15.13
N ASP A 121 11.09 2.09 14.22
CA ASP A 121 11.82 3.33 14.55
C ASP A 121 11.02 4.20 15.51
N LEU A 122 9.76 4.50 15.21
CA LEU A 122 8.91 5.31 16.09
C LEU A 122 8.65 4.62 17.44
N GLY A 123 8.46 3.30 17.43
CA GLY A 123 8.29 2.51 18.65
C GLY A 123 9.54 2.52 19.53
N ALA A 124 10.72 2.40 18.95
CA ALA A 124 11.98 2.51 19.67
C ALA A 124 12.18 3.90 20.28
N ARG A 125 11.85 4.98 19.55
CA ARG A 125 11.87 6.37 20.05
C ARG A 125 10.86 6.57 21.17
N LYS A 126 9.65 5.98 21.07
CA LYS A 126 8.64 6.05 22.14
C LYS A 126 9.13 5.37 23.43
N ILE A 127 9.72 4.18 23.32
CA ILE A 127 10.26 3.45 24.49
C ILE A 127 11.42 4.20 25.16
N ARG A 128 12.22 4.95 24.38
CA ARG A 128 13.31 5.79 24.91
C ARG A 128 12.84 7.16 25.38
N GLU A 129 11.52 7.43 25.40
CA GLU A 129 10.92 8.70 25.82
C GLU A 129 11.35 9.90 24.94
N GLU A 130 11.92 9.65 23.74
CA GLU A 130 12.34 10.72 22.83
C GLU A 130 11.17 11.57 22.33
N LEU A 131 9.98 10.96 22.15
CA LEU A 131 8.78 11.67 21.73
C LEU A 131 8.29 12.64 22.82
N ASP A 132 8.36 12.23 24.06
CA ASP A 132 7.95 13.04 25.21
C ASP A 132 8.97 14.17 25.46
N ALA A 133 10.27 13.89 25.26
CA ALA A 133 11.33 14.91 25.33
C ALA A 133 11.15 16.00 24.24
N LEU A 134 10.78 15.63 23.01
CA LEU A 134 10.48 16.60 21.95
C LEU A 134 9.33 17.54 22.34
N GLN A 135 8.27 17.00 22.96
CA GLN A 135 7.13 17.80 23.40
C GLN A 135 7.54 18.80 24.50
N VAL A 136 8.38 18.39 25.44
CA VAL A 136 8.91 19.29 26.49
C VAL A 136 9.74 20.42 25.89
N LEU A 137 10.47 20.14 24.80
CA LEU A 137 11.24 21.14 24.06
C LEU A 137 10.37 22.04 23.15
N GLY A 138 9.04 21.86 23.17
CA GLY A 138 8.11 22.64 22.33
C GLY A 138 8.08 22.19 20.86
N VAL A 139 8.64 21.03 20.55
CA VAL A 139 8.66 20.46 19.19
C VAL A 139 7.47 19.51 19.03
N ASP A 140 6.62 19.75 18.03
CA ASP A 140 5.49 18.87 17.73
C ASP A 140 5.98 17.58 17.04
N PRO A 141 5.86 16.39 17.69
CA PRO A 141 6.29 15.13 17.12
C PRO A 141 5.52 14.74 15.86
N ILE A 142 4.24 15.11 15.77
CA ILE A 142 3.44 14.81 14.57
C ILE A 142 4.02 15.55 13.38
N LYS A 143 4.27 16.84 13.53
CA LYS A 143 4.79 17.69 12.45
C LYS A 143 6.20 17.29 11.99
N ASN A 144 7.06 16.92 12.93
CA ASN A 144 8.46 16.64 12.63
C ASN A 144 8.76 15.19 12.28
N LEU A 145 7.96 14.24 12.77
CA LEU A 145 8.20 12.81 12.55
C LEU A 145 7.13 12.13 11.70
N VAL A 146 5.83 12.41 11.95
CA VAL A 146 4.76 11.71 11.24
C VAL A 146 4.55 12.30 9.83
N VAL A 147 4.48 13.64 9.72
CA VAL A 147 4.23 14.30 8.42
C VAL A 147 5.26 13.92 7.34
N PRO A 148 6.58 13.97 7.59
CA PRO A 148 7.55 13.57 6.56
C PRO A 148 7.42 12.10 6.16
N ARG A 149 7.15 11.18 7.09
CA ARG A 149 6.93 9.77 6.80
C ARG A 149 5.64 9.55 6.00
N PHE A 150 4.58 10.25 6.38
CA PHE A 150 3.30 10.21 5.67
C PHE A 150 3.44 10.65 4.21
N LEU A 151 4.03 11.82 3.97
CA LEU A 151 4.22 12.32 2.61
C LEU A 151 5.18 11.44 1.79
N SER A 152 6.26 10.96 2.43
CA SER A 152 7.23 10.08 1.77
C SER A 152 6.60 8.77 1.32
N LEU A 153 5.86 8.07 2.19
CA LEU A 153 5.21 6.82 1.82
C LEU A 153 4.09 7.04 0.81
N MET A 154 3.30 8.09 0.96
CA MET A 154 2.22 8.42 0.03
C MET A 154 2.75 8.58 -1.40
N ILE A 155 3.79 9.40 -1.59
CA ILE A 155 4.38 9.65 -2.90
C ILE A 155 5.14 8.42 -3.39
N LEU A 156 5.94 7.81 -2.54
CA LEU A 156 6.74 6.64 -2.90
C LEU A 156 5.86 5.48 -3.38
N THR A 157 4.76 5.19 -2.67
CA THR A 157 3.89 4.06 -3.01
C THR A 157 3.25 4.26 -4.38
N GLY A 158 2.82 5.47 -4.72
CA GLY A 158 2.32 5.79 -6.06
C GLY A 158 3.39 5.64 -7.16
N LEU A 159 4.63 6.04 -6.90
CA LEU A 159 5.73 5.85 -7.84
C LEU A 159 6.12 4.37 -7.98
N MET A 160 6.09 3.62 -6.88
CA MET A 160 6.38 2.18 -6.89
C MET A 160 5.31 1.37 -7.63
N ASP A 161 4.09 1.87 -7.76
CA ASP A 161 3.06 1.23 -8.59
C ASP A 161 3.46 1.22 -10.07
N ILE A 162 3.97 2.33 -10.59
CA ILE A 162 4.47 2.40 -11.97
C ILE A 162 5.63 1.41 -12.17
N TYR A 163 6.53 1.34 -11.19
CA TYR A 163 7.63 0.38 -11.18
C TYR A 163 7.09 -1.07 -11.17
N ALA A 164 6.10 -1.35 -10.33
CA ALA A 164 5.43 -2.65 -10.22
C ALA A 164 4.74 -3.06 -11.54
N LEU A 165 4.12 -2.11 -12.25
CA LEU A 165 3.52 -2.36 -13.55
C LEU A 165 4.56 -2.79 -14.59
N ILE A 166 5.69 -2.12 -14.67
CA ILE A 166 6.76 -2.43 -15.64
C ILE A 166 7.28 -3.86 -15.40
N PHE A 167 7.61 -4.20 -14.16
CA PHE A 167 8.12 -5.51 -13.81
C PHE A 167 7.04 -6.60 -13.81
N GLY A 168 5.80 -6.28 -13.47
CA GLY A 168 4.67 -7.19 -13.57
C GLY A 168 4.39 -7.61 -15.02
N ILE A 169 4.39 -6.65 -15.95
CA ILE A 169 4.25 -6.93 -17.39
C ILE A 169 5.42 -7.75 -17.90
N SER A 170 6.65 -7.51 -17.44
CA SER A 170 7.81 -8.36 -17.82
C SER A 170 7.62 -9.82 -17.39
N GLY A 171 6.99 -10.07 -16.24
CA GLY A 171 6.58 -11.40 -15.81
C GLY A 171 5.58 -12.04 -16.77
N GLY A 172 4.58 -11.27 -17.24
CA GLY A 172 3.61 -11.71 -18.24
C GLY A 172 4.24 -12.05 -19.60
N ILE A 173 5.18 -11.23 -20.04
CA ILE A 173 5.98 -11.52 -21.25
C ILE A 173 6.73 -12.85 -21.09
N GLY A 174 7.31 -13.11 -19.91
CA GLY A 174 7.96 -14.39 -19.62
C GLY A 174 6.99 -15.58 -19.73
N ALA A 175 5.75 -15.43 -19.30
CA ALA A 175 4.72 -16.46 -19.45
C ALA A 175 4.36 -16.69 -20.93
N GLU A 176 4.16 -15.63 -21.72
CA GLU A 176 3.85 -15.72 -23.15
C GLU A 176 4.95 -16.46 -23.93
N LEU A 177 6.21 -16.12 -23.65
CA LEU A 177 7.38 -16.78 -24.25
C LEU A 177 7.48 -18.28 -23.90
N LEU A 178 7.06 -18.66 -22.70
CA LEU A 178 7.04 -20.07 -22.28
C LEU A 178 6.06 -20.92 -23.12
N TYR A 179 4.98 -20.32 -23.60
CA TYR A 179 4.00 -20.93 -24.53
C TYR A 179 4.40 -20.82 -26.00
N ASN A 180 5.60 -20.32 -26.31
CA ASN A 180 6.10 -20.09 -27.67
C ASN A 180 5.16 -19.22 -28.53
N GLN A 181 4.46 -18.28 -27.91
CA GLN A 181 3.57 -17.37 -28.62
C GLN A 181 4.30 -16.09 -29.07
N PRO A 182 3.89 -15.51 -30.20
CA PRO A 182 4.46 -14.26 -30.65
C PRO A 182 3.97 -13.10 -29.76
N LEU A 183 4.87 -12.27 -29.25
CA LEU A 183 4.55 -11.13 -28.37
C LEU A 183 3.65 -10.07 -29.01
N GLY A 184 3.46 -10.11 -30.33
CA GLY A 184 2.61 -9.17 -31.07
C GLY A 184 1.15 -9.19 -30.60
N GLY A 185 0.58 -10.38 -30.36
CA GLY A 185 -0.78 -10.55 -29.83
C GLY A 185 -0.93 -10.00 -28.42
N PHE A 186 0.03 -10.30 -27.55
CA PHE A 186 0.08 -9.80 -26.17
C PHE A 186 0.07 -8.27 -26.12
N PHE A 187 1.00 -7.61 -26.83
CA PHE A 187 1.07 -6.15 -26.82
C PHE A 187 -0.12 -5.50 -27.53
N ALA A 188 -0.62 -6.08 -28.63
CA ALA A 188 -1.78 -5.55 -29.31
C ALA A 188 -3.01 -5.52 -28.41
N THR A 189 -3.29 -6.61 -27.69
CA THR A 189 -4.44 -6.67 -26.77
C THR A 189 -4.21 -5.89 -25.48
N LEU A 190 -2.97 -5.81 -24.99
CA LEU A 190 -2.62 -4.96 -23.85
C LEU A 190 -2.92 -3.49 -24.15
N PHE A 191 -2.38 -2.94 -25.24
CA PHE A 191 -2.53 -1.51 -25.56
C PHE A 191 -3.95 -1.15 -26.04
N ASN A 192 -4.67 -2.10 -26.64
CA ASN A 192 -6.07 -1.87 -27.06
C ASN A 192 -7.02 -1.78 -25.86
N ASN A 193 -6.69 -2.45 -24.75
CA ASN A 193 -7.52 -2.48 -23.54
C ASN A 193 -7.04 -1.51 -22.46
N ALA A 194 -5.75 -1.15 -22.42
CA ALA A 194 -5.22 -0.21 -21.46
C ALA A 194 -5.70 1.21 -21.73
N SER A 195 -6.26 1.86 -20.73
CA SER A 195 -6.68 3.26 -20.81
C SER A 195 -5.83 4.14 -19.90
N VAL A 196 -5.79 5.45 -20.21
CA VAL A 196 -5.17 6.44 -19.33
C VAL A 196 -5.86 6.46 -17.96
N THR A 197 -7.16 6.21 -17.93
CA THR A 197 -7.96 6.12 -16.70
C THR A 197 -7.52 4.94 -15.83
N ASP A 198 -7.16 3.79 -16.41
CA ASP A 198 -6.64 2.64 -15.66
C ASP A 198 -5.34 2.99 -14.96
N LEU A 199 -4.40 3.63 -15.67
CA LEU A 199 -3.11 4.01 -15.12
C LEU A 199 -3.26 5.06 -14.01
N TRP A 200 -4.06 6.11 -14.25
CA TRP A 200 -4.34 7.12 -13.23
C TRP A 200 -5.06 6.54 -12.02
N GLY A 201 -6.03 5.68 -12.24
CA GLY A 201 -6.75 4.99 -11.17
C GLY A 201 -5.83 4.13 -10.32
N SER A 202 -4.90 3.39 -10.95
CA SER A 202 -3.89 2.58 -10.28
C SER A 202 -2.98 3.43 -9.41
N VAL A 203 -2.33 4.45 -9.97
CA VAL A 203 -1.40 5.34 -9.26
C VAL A 203 -2.08 6.10 -8.13
N LEU A 204 -3.29 6.64 -8.36
CA LEU A 204 -4.04 7.36 -7.32
C LEU A 204 -4.42 6.42 -6.18
N LYS A 205 -4.95 5.23 -6.50
CA LYS A 205 -5.30 4.20 -5.52
C LYS A 205 -4.10 3.84 -4.65
N THR A 206 -2.97 3.58 -5.27
CA THR A 206 -1.73 3.18 -4.60
C THR A 206 -1.15 4.30 -3.74
N THR A 207 -1.24 5.56 -4.22
CA THR A 207 -0.87 6.74 -3.43
C THR A 207 -1.69 6.81 -2.13
N LEU A 208 -2.99 6.53 -2.20
CA LEU A 208 -3.86 6.50 -1.03
C LEU A 208 -3.58 5.29 -0.11
N PHE A 209 -3.19 4.14 -0.67
CA PHE A 209 -2.67 3.03 0.13
C PHE A 209 -1.44 3.43 0.93
N GLY A 210 -0.49 4.16 0.33
CA GLY A 210 0.67 4.71 1.03
C GLY A 210 0.29 5.61 2.19
N ALA A 211 -0.76 6.44 2.03
CA ALA A 211 -1.28 7.27 3.10
C ALA A 211 -1.85 6.44 4.27
N ILE A 212 -2.65 5.39 3.96
CA ILE A 212 -3.20 4.48 4.97
C ILE A 212 -2.08 3.79 5.73
N ILE A 213 -1.10 3.20 5.02
CA ILE A 213 0.04 2.50 5.62
C ILE A 213 0.83 3.43 6.52
N ALA A 214 1.12 4.65 6.07
CA ALA A 214 1.88 5.63 6.84
C ALA A 214 1.20 6.01 8.16
N ILE A 215 -0.10 6.23 8.16
CA ILE A 215 -0.87 6.57 9.36
C ILE A 215 -0.90 5.40 10.33
N VAL A 216 -1.24 4.20 9.86
CA VAL A 216 -1.34 3.00 10.71
C VAL A 216 0.02 2.69 11.35
N CYS A 217 1.10 2.70 10.57
CA CYS A 217 2.44 2.42 11.05
C CYS A 217 2.95 3.48 12.03
N SER A 218 2.66 4.76 11.76
CA SER A 218 3.02 5.86 12.67
C SER A 218 2.21 5.78 13.97
N TYR A 219 0.92 5.51 13.91
CA TYR A 219 0.07 5.37 15.07
C TYR A 219 0.56 4.24 16.00
N LYS A 220 0.75 3.04 15.43
CA LYS A 220 1.22 1.88 16.19
C LYS A 220 2.62 2.09 16.77
N GLY A 221 3.51 2.75 16.05
CA GLY A 221 4.83 3.12 16.55
C GLY A 221 4.74 4.10 17.74
N MET A 222 3.96 5.17 17.61
CA MET A 222 3.84 6.21 18.64
C MET A 222 3.08 5.74 19.90
N THR A 223 2.23 4.74 19.80
CA THR A 223 1.44 4.17 20.91
C THR A 223 2.08 2.93 21.53
N THR A 224 3.27 2.55 21.07
CA THR A 224 3.99 1.37 21.56
C THR A 224 4.29 1.47 23.06
N SER A 225 4.09 0.36 23.76
CA SER A 225 4.40 0.20 25.18
C SER A 225 4.93 -1.21 25.48
N GLY A 226 5.62 -1.40 26.61
CA GLY A 226 6.11 -2.71 27.04
C GLY A 226 7.48 -3.10 26.45
N GLY A 227 8.36 -2.11 26.24
CA GLY A 227 9.75 -2.32 25.85
C GLY A 227 9.94 -2.92 24.46
N ALA A 228 11.06 -3.59 24.22
CA ALA A 228 11.41 -4.18 22.92
C ALA A 228 10.38 -5.22 22.43
N ALA A 229 9.82 -6.02 23.35
CA ALA A 229 8.76 -6.97 23.01
C ALA A 229 7.47 -6.26 22.55
N GLY A 230 7.19 -5.08 23.10
CA GLY A 230 6.08 -4.22 22.68
C GLY A 230 6.27 -3.69 21.26
N VAL A 231 7.49 -3.28 20.90
CA VAL A 231 7.81 -2.84 19.54
C VAL A 231 7.53 -3.97 18.51
N GLY A 232 7.97 -5.19 18.83
CA GLY A 232 7.69 -6.35 17.95
C GLY A 232 6.20 -6.61 17.76
N ARG A 233 5.37 -6.48 18.81
CA ARG A 233 3.92 -6.60 18.70
C ARG A 233 3.33 -5.47 17.86
N ALA A 234 3.72 -4.22 18.12
CA ALA A 234 3.24 -3.06 17.36
C ALA A 234 3.54 -3.18 15.86
N VAL A 235 4.71 -3.69 15.49
CA VAL A 235 5.09 -3.95 14.09
C VAL A 235 4.14 -4.97 13.44
N ASN A 236 3.87 -6.09 14.10
CA ASN A 236 2.96 -7.11 13.57
C ASN A 236 1.53 -6.57 13.43
N GLU A 237 1.03 -5.87 14.45
CA GLU A 237 -0.30 -5.26 14.42
C GLU A 237 -0.41 -4.21 13.31
N ALA A 238 0.63 -3.38 13.12
CA ALA A 238 0.65 -2.36 12.07
C ALA A 238 0.51 -2.97 10.67
N VAL A 239 1.20 -4.07 10.40
CA VAL A 239 1.10 -4.79 9.11
C VAL A 239 -0.30 -5.33 8.89
N VAL A 240 -0.87 -6.01 9.89
CA VAL A 240 -2.22 -6.61 9.79
C VAL A 240 -3.27 -5.54 9.56
N ILE A 241 -3.25 -4.46 10.35
CA ILE A 241 -4.22 -3.37 10.23
C ILE A 241 -4.05 -2.63 8.89
N SER A 242 -2.80 -2.42 8.45
CA SER A 242 -2.52 -1.82 7.13
C SER A 242 -3.14 -2.66 6.01
N PHE A 243 -2.99 -3.98 6.04
CA PHE A 243 -3.60 -4.87 5.04
C PHE A 243 -5.12 -4.79 5.08
N MET A 244 -5.73 -4.84 6.25
CA MET A 244 -7.19 -4.71 6.38
C MET A 244 -7.69 -3.38 5.80
N GLY A 245 -6.99 -2.28 6.12
CA GLY A 245 -7.33 -0.95 5.60
C GLY A 245 -7.18 -0.85 4.08
N VAL A 246 -6.07 -1.38 3.54
CA VAL A 246 -5.81 -1.43 2.09
C VAL A 246 -6.86 -2.26 1.37
N PHE A 247 -7.21 -3.46 1.86
CA PHE A 247 -8.25 -4.31 1.26
C PHE A 247 -9.62 -3.64 1.25
N ALA A 248 -10.04 -3.08 2.38
CA ALA A 248 -11.32 -2.39 2.48
C ALA A 248 -11.39 -1.19 1.52
N PHE A 249 -10.32 -0.38 1.50
CA PHE A 249 -10.24 0.77 0.62
C PHE A 249 -10.16 0.37 -0.86
N ASN A 250 -9.40 -0.69 -1.19
CA ASN A 250 -9.31 -1.22 -2.55
C ASN A 250 -10.68 -1.54 -3.13
N TYR A 251 -11.49 -2.26 -2.38
CA TYR A 251 -12.84 -2.62 -2.81
C TYR A 251 -13.69 -1.38 -3.10
N VAL A 252 -13.74 -0.44 -2.16
CA VAL A 252 -14.53 0.80 -2.31
C VAL A 252 -14.04 1.62 -3.49
N PHE A 253 -12.72 1.79 -3.64
CA PHE A 253 -12.12 2.57 -4.71
C PHE A 253 -12.40 1.96 -6.08
N THR A 254 -12.17 0.65 -6.24
CA THR A 254 -12.40 -0.05 -7.51
C THR A 254 -13.87 0.00 -7.92
N GLN A 255 -14.81 -0.24 -6.99
CA GLN A 255 -16.24 -0.15 -7.28
C GLN A 255 -16.65 1.27 -7.68
N THR A 256 -16.10 2.29 -7.00
CA THR A 256 -16.37 3.70 -7.35
C THR A 256 -15.82 4.04 -8.73
N LEU A 257 -14.59 3.61 -9.04
CA LEU A 257 -13.96 3.84 -10.35
C LEU A 257 -14.78 3.20 -11.49
N LEU A 258 -15.20 1.95 -11.32
CA LEU A 258 -16.00 1.24 -12.33
C LEU A 258 -17.42 1.82 -12.47
N ALA A 259 -18.00 2.32 -11.40
CA ALA A 259 -19.32 2.97 -11.44
C ALA A 259 -19.27 4.33 -12.16
N THR A 260 -18.18 5.06 -12.00
CA THR A 260 -17.99 6.39 -12.62
C THR A 260 -17.50 6.29 -14.09
N HIS A 261 -16.87 5.17 -14.46
CA HIS A 261 -16.32 4.94 -15.80
C HIS A 261 -16.77 3.57 -16.33
N PRO A 262 -18.03 3.46 -16.83
CA PRO A 262 -18.57 2.19 -17.33
C PRO A 262 -17.79 1.60 -18.50
N ASP A 263 -17.11 2.44 -19.28
CA ASP A 263 -16.28 2.02 -20.42
C ASP A 263 -15.15 1.05 -20.03
N LEU A 264 -14.74 1.07 -18.77
CA LEU A 264 -13.71 0.17 -18.23
C LEU A 264 -14.23 -1.26 -17.99
N GLN A 265 -15.55 -1.48 -18.03
CA GLN A 265 -16.14 -2.80 -17.78
C GLN A 265 -16.11 -3.72 -19.01
N THR A 266 -15.86 -3.16 -20.21
CA THR A 266 -15.83 -3.91 -21.46
C THR A 266 -14.40 -4.17 -21.90
N ILE A 267 -14.03 -5.45 -22.10
CA ILE A 267 -12.78 -5.84 -22.78
C ILE A 267 -13.03 -5.78 -24.28
N ARG A 268 -12.14 -5.13 -25.01
CA ARG A 268 -12.16 -5.01 -26.47
C ARG A 268 -11.28 -6.05 -27.13
#